data_2c662c0e74aede378a0bfe9669cafaab
#
_entry.id   2c662c0e74aede378a0bfe9669cafaab
#
_cell.length_a   1.000
_cell.length_b   1.000
_cell.length_c   1.000
_cell.angle_alpha   90.00
_cell.angle_beta   90.00
_cell.angle_gamma   90.00
#
_symmetry.space_group_name_H-M   'P 1'
#
loop_
_entity.id
_entity.type
_entity.pdbx_description
1 polymer ?
#
loop_
_entity_poly.entity_id
_entity_poly.type
_entity_poly.pdbx_seq_one_letter_code
_entity_poly.pdbx_strand_id
1 'polypeptide(L)'
;MHISLLLMNQIIQLFIMIFMGFIIVKAKLLKAEDSKILSVIVLYLVIPCVIINAFQVDYTPQTVKGLLIALVGSVMTQVILLIVVSILGRVFHLNEVEVASIYYSNSGNLIVPIVMFILGKEWVLYGCVFMSVQLVFIWTHCKKIISRESAYDWRKIVLNINMISIAIGIVLFLTRIHLPEDINSTLSAVGGMIGPASMIVTGMLFAGMDFKQIFASKRVYFVTFLRLIVVPAIALVLIKFSYLASLSSNGPKIMLIVFLAIITPSASTVTQMCQVYGNDSQYASAINVVTTLLAIITMPLMVMLFQITI
;
A
#
# COMPACT_ATOMS: atom_id res chain seq x y z
N MET A 1 0.03 -7.99 -21.74
CA MET A 1 1.18 -7.15 -22.18
C MET A 1 0.89 -5.65 -22.09
N HIS A 2 -0.26 -5.16 -22.53
CA HIS A 2 -0.59 -3.71 -22.47
C HIS A 2 -0.62 -3.14 -21.04
N ILE A 3 -1.24 -3.82 -20.07
CA ILE A 3 -1.32 -3.36 -18.66
C ILE A 3 0.07 -3.35 -17.99
N SER A 4 0.92 -4.33 -18.28
CA SER A 4 2.29 -4.38 -17.72
C SER A 4 3.15 -3.23 -18.23
N LEU A 5 2.97 -2.82 -19.50
CA LEU A 5 3.68 -1.67 -20.08
C LEU A 5 3.18 -0.35 -19.48
N LEU A 6 1.86 -0.20 -19.31
CA LEU A 6 1.27 0.95 -18.63
C LEU A 6 1.76 1.06 -17.19
N LEU A 7 1.80 -0.07 -16.47
CA LEU A 7 2.33 -0.13 -15.11
C LEU A 7 3.81 0.31 -15.06
N MET A 8 4.63 -0.16 -16.00
CA MET A 8 6.03 0.23 -16.06
C MET A 8 6.19 1.74 -16.27
N ASN A 9 5.43 2.32 -17.20
CA ASN A 9 5.44 3.77 -17.42
C ASN A 9 5.02 4.55 -16.17
N GLN A 10 3.98 4.09 -15.47
CA GLN A 10 3.53 4.71 -14.22
C GLN A 10 4.60 4.62 -13.13
N ILE A 11 5.23 3.45 -12.97
CA ILE A 11 6.29 3.27 -12.00
C ILE A 11 7.48 4.19 -12.31
N ILE A 12 7.88 4.34 -13.57
CA ILE A 12 8.93 5.27 -13.99
C ILE A 12 8.56 6.71 -13.57
N GLN A 13 7.31 7.15 -13.82
CA GLN A 13 6.85 8.48 -13.41
C GLN A 13 6.93 8.67 -11.89
N LEU A 14 6.49 7.67 -11.11
CA LEU A 14 6.59 7.69 -9.64
C LEU A 14 8.07 7.82 -9.20
N PHE A 15 8.98 7.13 -9.88
CA PHE A 15 10.42 7.22 -9.59
C PHE A 15 11.03 8.57 -9.93
N ILE A 16 10.62 9.19 -11.02
CA ILE A 16 11.03 10.56 -11.35
C ILE A 16 10.60 11.51 -10.23
N MET A 17 9.38 11.36 -9.70
CA MET A 17 8.91 12.17 -8.56
C MET A 17 9.71 11.88 -7.27
N ILE A 18 10.10 10.62 -7.01
CA ILE A 18 11.01 10.27 -5.92
C ILE A 18 12.34 10.99 -6.11
N PHE A 19 12.89 10.98 -7.33
CA PHE A 19 14.15 11.64 -7.62
C PHE A 19 14.06 13.16 -7.46
N MET A 20 12.95 13.79 -7.83
CA MET A 20 12.70 15.22 -7.55
C MET A 20 12.76 15.52 -6.06
N GLY A 21 12.09 14.71 -5.21
CA GLY A 21 12.15 14.83 -3.76
C GLY A 21 13.56 14.65 -3.20
N PHE A 22 14.33 13.71 -3.76
CA PHE A 22 15.74 13.50 -3.43
C PHE A 22 16.62 14.72 -3.76
N ILE A 23 16.45 15.30 -4.96
CA ILE A 23 17.20 16.47 -5.41
C ILE A 23 16.96 17.68 -4.51
N ILE A 24 15.72 17.98 -4.14
CA ILE A 24 15.38 19.13 -3.29
C ILE A 24 16.16 19.11 -1.97
N VAL A 25 16.31 17.93 -1.36
CA VAL A 25 17.09 17.77 -0.12
C VAL A 25 18.60 17.85 -0.40
N LYS A 26 19.09 17.20 -1.45
CA LYS A 26 20.52 17.26 -1.80
C LYS A 26 20.97 18.66 -2.24
N ALA A 27 20.07 19.44 -2.83
CA ALA A 27 20.29 20.85 -3.15
C ALA A 27 20.21 21.77 -1.90
N LYS A 28 19.96 21.20 -0.70
CA LYS A 28 19.83 21.92 0.58
C LYS A 28 18.71 22.96 0.62
N LEU A 29 17.70 22.84 -0.25
CA LEU A 29 16.51 23.69 -0.24
C LEU A 29 15.56 23.29 0.91
N LEU A 30 15.50 22.00 1.19
CA LEU A 30 14.76 21.40 2.31
C LEU A 30 15.66 20.36 3.02
N LYS A 31 15.27 19.99 4.25
CA LYS A 31 15.88 18.89 4.99
C LYS A 31 15.02 17.62 4.86
N ALA A 32 15.60 16.46 5.09
CA ALA A 32 14.86 15.19 5.08
C ALA A 32 13.73 15.18 6.13
N GLU A 33 13.94 15.85 7.28
CA GLU A 33 12.95 15.96 8.35
C GLU A 33 11.71 16.77 7.94
N ASP A 34 11.84 17.72 6.99
CA ASP A 34 10.72 18.55 6.49
C ASP A 34 9.68 17.70 5.74
N SER A 35 10.07 16.50 5.30
CA SER A 35 9.15 15.51 4.73
C SER A 35 7.99 15.16 5.66
N LYS A 36 8.17 15.34 6.99
CA LYS A 36 7.13 15.10 8.00
C LYS A 36 5.91 15.99 7.78
N ILE A 37 6.10 17.25 7.41
CA ILE A 37 5.00 18.21 7.16
C ILE A 37 4.16 17.72 5.97
N LEU A 38 4.82 17.37 4.87
CA LEU A 38 4.14 16.87 3.68
C LEU A 38 3.47 15.51 3.95
N SER A 39 4.10 14.65 4.75
CA SER A 39 3.51 13.37 5.19
C SER A 39 2.23 13.57 5.98
N VAL A 40 2.17 14.56 6.87
CA VAL A 40 0.95 14.89 7.64
C VAL A 40 -0.16 15.33 6.70
N ILE A 41 0.13 16.20 5.72
CA ILE A 41 -0.86 16.62 4.71
C ILE A 41 -1.39 15.42 3.93
N VAL A 42 -0.49 14.54 3.48
CA VAL A 42 -0.90 13.33 2.74
C VAL A 42 -1.79 12.43 3.58
N LEU A 43 -1.38 12.14 4.82
CA LEU A 43 -2.08 11.16 5.68
C LEU A 43 -3.42 11.68 6.22
N TYR A 44 -3.51 12.98 6.56
CA TYR A 44 -4.66 13.53 7.27
C TYR A 44 -5.59 14.38 6.41
N LEU A 45 -5.18 14.73 5.18
CA LEU A 45 -5.99 15.48 4.25
C LEU A 45 -6.18 14.77 2.91
N VAL A 46 -5.09 14.41 2.24
CA VAL A 46 -5.16 13.87 0.86
C VAL A 46 -5.80 12.49 0.83
N ILE A 47 -5.34 11.56 1.68
CA ILE A 47 -5.88 10.18 1.72
C ILE A 47 -7.37 10.16 2.11
N PRO A 48 -7.84 10.90 3.15
CA PRO A 48 -9.26 11.04 3.44
C PRO A 48 -10.10 11.51 2.25
N CYS A 49 -9.63 12.54 1.53
CA CYS A 49 -10.31 13.04 0.33
C CYS A 49 -10.42 11.96 -0.76
N VAL A 50 -9.34 11.21 -1.01
CA VAL A 50 -9.33 10.09 -1.97
C VAL A 50 -10.32 9.02 -1.57
N ILE A 51 -10.34 8.63 -0.29
CA ILE A 51 -11.23 7.58 0.21
C ILE A 51 -12.68 8.00 0.02
N ILE A 52 -13.08 9.18 0.51
CA ILE A 52 -14.47 9.65 0.38
C ILE A 52 -14.87 9.76 -1.09
N ASN A 53 -14.00 10.29 -1.95
CA ASN A 53 -14.24 10.42 -3.38
C ASN A 53 -14.37 9.05 -4.07
N ALA A 54 -13.62 8.02 -3.65
CA ALA A 54 -13.70 6.67 -4.20
C ALA A 54 -15.07 5.99 -3.97
N PHE A 55 -15.77 6.38 -2.90
CA PHE A 55 -17.12 5.89 -2.61
C PHE A 55 -18.23 6.65 -3.35
N GLN A 56 -17.89 7.72 -4.11
CA GLN A 56 -18.84 8.46 -4.94
C GLN A 56 -19.08 7.74 -6.29
N VAL A 57 -19.47 6.47 -6.20
CA VAL A 57 -19.81 5.60 -7.33
C VAL A 57 -21.25 5.11 -7.19
N ASP A 58 -21.87 4.77 -8.31
CA ASP A 58 -23.25 4.31 -8.31
C ASP A 58 -23.43 2.98 -7.54
N TYR A 59 -24.48 2.97 -6.70
CA TYR A 59 -24.89 1.77 -6.01
C TYR A 59 -25.59 0.80 -7.00
N THR A 60 -24.83 -0.14 -7.52
CA THR A 60 -25.32 -1.20 -8.39
C THR A 60 -25.08 -2.58 -7.78
N PRO A 61 -25.88 -3.60 -8.12
CA PRO A 61 -25.61 -4.97 -7.69
C PRO A 61 -24.20 -5.45 -8.07
N GLN A 62 -23.66 -4.98 -9.18
CA GLN A 62 -22.30 -5.28 -9.63
C GLN A 62 -21.26 -4.64 -8.72
N THR A 63 -21.44 -3.37 -8.33
CA THR A 63 -20.52 -2.66 -7.41
C THR A 63 -20.52 -3.34 -6.05
N VAL A 64 -21.70 -3.69 -5.49
CA VAL A 64 -21.81 -4.40 -4.21
C VAL A 64 -21.15 -5.77 -4.28
N LYS A 65 -21.41 -6.54 -5.33
CA LYS A 65 -20.75 -7.84 -5.54
C LYS A 65 -19.24 -7.69 -5.67
N GLY A 66 -18.78 -6.67 -6.37
CA GLY A 66 -17.35 -6.34 -6.49
C GLY A 66 -16.70 -6.01 -5.15
N LEU A 67 -17.37 -5.22 -4.31
CA LEU A 67 -16.91 -4.90 -2.96
C LEU A 67 -16.77 -6.16 -2.08
N LEU A 68 -17.74 -7.09 -2.17
CA LEU A 68 -17.67 -8.36 -1.46
C LEU A 68 -16.50 -9.22 -1.94
N ILE A 69 -16.28 -9.31 -3.27
CA ILE A 69 -15.12 -10.03 -3.84
C ILE A 69 -13.82 -9.39 -3.35
N ALA A 70 -13.71 -8.06 -3.38
CA ALA A 70 -12.53 -7.34 -2.89
C ALA A 70 -12.29 -7.58 -1.41
N LEU A 71 -13.35 -7.55 -0.58
CA LEU A 71 -13.26 -7.77 0.87
C LEU A 71 -12.82 -9.20 1.18
N VAL A 72 -13.52 -10.19 0.61
CA VAL A 72 -13.18 -11.62 0.84
C VAL A 72 -11.76 -11.91 0.33
N GLY A 73 -11.40 -11.44 -0.87
CA GLY A 73 -10.07 -11.59 -1.43
C GLY A 73 -8.98 -10.94 -0.58
N SER A 74 -9.24 -9.74 -0.06
CA SER A 74 -8.30 -9.01 0.81
C SER A 74 -8.13 -9.72 2.16
N VAL A 75 -9.22 -10.12 2.81
CA VAL A 75 -9.16 -10.84 4.09
C VAL A 75 -8.46 -12.18 3.93
N MET A 76 -8.88 -12.97 2.94
CA MET A 76 -8.31 -14.29 2.66
C MET A 76 -6.79 -14.20 2.41
N THR A 77 -6.38 -13.33 1.49
CA THR A 77 -4.95 -13.21 1.14
C THR A 77 -4.14 -12.69 2.33
N GLN A 78 -4.62 -11.70 3.05
CA GLN A 78 -3.88 -11.16 4.20
C GLN A 78 -3.78 -12.16 5.35
N VAL A 79 -4.85 -12.89 5.69
CA VAL A 79 -4.81 -13.92 6.75
C VAL A 79 -3.85 -15.04 6.37
N ILE A 80 -3.93 -15.58 5.14
CA ILE A 80 -3.06 -16.67 4.72
C ILE A 80 -1.60 -16.20 4.63
N LEU A 81 -1.34 -15.01 4.06
CA LEU A 81 0.00 -14.45 4.00
C LEU A 81 0.58 -14.18 5.39
N LEU A 82 -0.25 -13.78 6.36
CA LEU A 82 0.20 -13.63 7.75
C LEU A 82 0.69 -14.96 8.34
N ILE A 83 -0.05 -16.03 8.11
CA ILE A 83 0.35 -17.38 8.53
C ILE A 83 1.66 -17.80 7.85
N VAL A 84 1.73 -17.63 6.53
CA VAL A 84 2.92 -17.98 5.74
C VAL A 84 4.14 -17.20 6.21
N VAL A 85 4.04 -15.87 6.35
CA VAL A 85 5.16 -15.05 6.80
C VAL A 85 5.57 -15.37 8.23
N SER A 86 4.61 -15.74 9.10
CA SER A 86 4.91 -16.21 10.46
C SER A 86 5.68 -17.54 10.45
N ILE A 87 5.36 -18.45 9.53
CA ILE A 87 6.12 -19.71 9.34
C ILE A 87 7.52 -19.41 8.80
N LEU A 88 7.64 -18.56 7.76
CA LEU A 88 8.93 -18.12 7.22
C LEU A 88 9.78 -17.45 8.30
N GLY A 89 9.13 -16.65 9.17
CA GLY A 89 9.79 -16.01 10.32
C GLY A 89 10.46 -17.00 11.25
N ARG A 90 9.80 -18.11 11.55
CA ARG A 90 10.37 -19.20 12.39
C ARG A 90 11.47 -19.98 11.67
N VAL A 91 11.24 -20.34 10.39
CA VAL A 91 12.18 -21.14 9.60
C VAL A 91 13.49 -20.39 9.35
N PHE A 92 13.42 -19.10 9.02
CA PHE A 92 14.59 -18.29 8.68
C PHE A 92 15.07 -17.40 9.84
N HIS A 93 14.55 -17.60 11.05
CA HIS A 93 14.88 -16.80 12.24
C HIS A 93 14.83 -15.30 11.97
N LEU A 94 13.68 -14.84 11.39
CA LEU A 94 13.46 -13.42 11.09
C LEU A 94 13.15 -12.66 12.38
N ASN A 95 13.70 -11.46 12.51
CA ASN A 95 13.31 -10.56 13.59
C ASN A 95 11.97 -9.86 13.30
N GLU A 96 11.44 -9.14 14.28
CA GLU A 96 10.13 -8.48 14.22
C GLU A 96 10.03 -7.47 13.07
N VAL A 97 11.12 -6.72 12.83
CA VAL A 97 11.20 -5.73 11.74
C VAL A 97 11.16 -6.41 10.38
N GLU A 98 11.86 -7.53 10.22
CA GLU A 98 11.88 -8.31 8.99
C GLU A 98 10.51 -8.92 8.69
N VAL A 99 9.88 -9.55 9.70
CA VAL A 99 8.51 -10.11 9.59
C VAL A 99 7.53 -9.03 9.18
N ALA A 100 7.55 -7.86 9.85
CA ALA A 100 6.69 -6.74 9.51
C ALA A 100 6.97 -6.23 8.09
N SER A 101 8.23 -6.07 7.70
CA SER A 101 8.62 -5.56 6.38
C SER A 101 8.28 -6.52 5.25
N ILE A 102 8.30 -7.84 5.48
CA ILE A 102 7.89 -8.85 4.51
C ILE A 102 6.36 -8.87 4.37
N TYR A 103 5.62 -8.75 5.46
CA TYR A 103 4.18 -8.89 5.45
C TYR A 103 3.45 -7.61 4.99
N TYR A 104 3.79 -6.44 5.56
CA TYR A 104 3.08 -5.20 5.28
C TYR A 104 3.53 -4.53 4.00
N SER A 105 2.56 -4.30 3.12
CA SER A 105 2.75 -3.63 1.83
C SER A 105 2.58 -2.11 1.93
N ASN A 106 3.27 -1.36 1.08
CA ASN A 106 3.09 0.07 0.96
C ASN A 106 1.84 0.45 0.13
N SER A 107 0.79 -0.37 0.25
CA SER A 107 -0.46 -0.15 -0.46
C SER A 107 -1.09 1.21 -0.12
N GLY A 108 -0.96 1.68 1.13
CA GLY A 108 -1.49 2.96 1.56
C GLY A 108 -1.05 4.15 0.70
N ASN A 109 0.19 4.14 0.21
CA ASN A 109 0.74 5.24 -0.58
C ASN A 109 0.75 4.97 -2.08
N LEU A 110 0.76 3.69 -2.51
CA LEU A 110 1.01 3.32 -3.89
C LEU A 110 -0.21 2.80 -4.64
N ILE A 111 -1.15 2.10 -3.95
CA ILE A 111 -2.24 1.43 -4.66
C ILE A 111 -3.19 2.43 -5.34
N VAL A 112 -3.50 3.53 -4.67
CA VAL A 112 -4.44 4.52 -5.21
C VAL A 112 -3.91 5.15 -6.51
N PRO A 113 -2.69 5.74 -6.56
CA PRO A 113 -2.18 6.31 -7.80
C PRO A 113 -2.01 5.25 -8.90
N ILE A 114 -1.59 4.03 -8.56
CA ILE A 114 -1.42 2.95 -9.53
C ILE A 114 -2.77 2.54 -10.13
N VAL A 115 -3.78 2.27 -9.31
CA VAL A 115 -5.11 1.85 -9.78
C VAL A 115 -5.77 2.96 -10.57
N MET A 116 -5.70 4.21 -10.09
CA MET A 116 -6.27 5.37 -10.77
C MET A 116 -5.70 5.54 -12.19
N PHE A 117 -4.39 5.32 -12.34
CA PHE A 117 -3.72 5.45 -13.64
C PHE A 117 -4.01 4.28 -14.57
N ILE A 118 -4.01 3.04 -14.06
CA ILE A 118 -4.11 1.83 -14.90
C ILE A 118 -5.54 1.49 -15.25
N LEU A 119 -6.47 1.64 -14.30
CA LEU A 119 -7.83 1.16 -14.39
C LEU A 119 -8.87 2.28 -14.38
N GLY A 120 -8.55 3.44 -13.81
CA GLY A 120 -9.47 4.58 -13.67
C GLY A 120 -9.93 4.80 -12.21
N LYS A 121 -10.58 5.96 -11.98
CA LYS A 121 -11.02 6.39 -10.65
C LYS A 121 -12.02 5.42 -10.00
N GLU A 122 -12.92 4.89 -10.78
CA GLU A 122 -14.00 3.99 -10.33
C GLU A 122 -13.47 2.69 -9.72
N TRP A 123 -12.24 2.30 -10.03
CA TRP A 123 -11.60 1.09 -9.52
C TRP A 123 -10.86 1.30 -8.18
N VAL A 124 -10.60 2.55 -7.81
CA VAL A 124 -9.88 2.91 -6.56
C VAL A 124 -10.63 2.39 -5.33
N LEU A 125 -11.95 2.36 -5.38
CA LEU A 125 -12.82 1.82 -4.33
C LEU A 125 -12.36 0.44 -3.83
N TYR A 126 -12.03 -0.47 -4.75
CA TYR A 126 -11.59 -1.83 -4.40
C TYR A 126 -10.19 -1.84 -3.75
N GLY A 127 -9.34 -0.89 -4.14
CA GLY A 127 -8.04 -0.66 -3.47
C GLY A 127 -8.22 -0.17 -2.02
N CYS A 128 -9.20 0.71 -1.79
CA CYS A 128 -9.54 1.19 -0.44
C CYS A 128 -10.01 0.05 0.47
N VAL A 129 -10.72 -0.96 -0.06
CA VAL A 129 -11.10 -2.15 0.72
C VAL A 129 -9.86 -2.90 1.22
N PHE A 130 -8.86 -3.14 0.35
CA PHE A 130 -7.62 -3.80 0.76
C PHE A 130 -6.87 -2.97 1.82
N MET A 131 -6.76 -1.66 1.61
CA MET A 131 -6.12 -0.75 2.58
C MET A 131 -6.80 -0.80 3.94
N SER A 132 -8.14 -0.86 3.97
CA SER A 132 -8.93 -0.94 5.21
C SER A 132 -8.60 -2.21 6.01
N VAL A 133 -8.58 -3.35 5.34
CA VAL A 133 -8.22 -4.63 5.96
C VAL A 133 -6.78 -4.59 6.47
N GLN A 134 -5.84 -4.10 5.66
CA GLN A 134 -4.44 -3.98 6.07
C GLN A 134 -4.26 -3.04 7.26
N LEU A 135 -5.02 -1.95 7.34
CA LEU A 135 -4.95 -0.99 8.44
C LEU A 135 -5.33 -1.64 9.79
N VAL A 136 -6.33 -2.52 9.79
CA VAL A 136 -6.66 -3.32 10.99
C VAL A 136 -5.46 -4.16 11.42
N PHE A 137 -4.82 -4.88 10.48
CA PHE A 137 -3.63 -5.68 10.80
C PHE A 137 -2.43 -4.81 11.25
N ILE A 138 -2.25 -3.62 10.68
CA ILE A 138 -1.19 -2.68 11.10
C ILE A 138 -1.36 -2.31 12.57
N TRP A 139 -2.57 -1.92 13.01
CA TRP A 139 -2.81 -1.47 14.37
C TRP A 139 -3.01 -2.60 15.38
N THR A 140 -3.20 -3.83 14.93
CA THR A 140 -3.26 -5.02 15.78
C THR A 140 -1.92 -5.77 15.78
N HIS A 141 -1.64 -6.50 14.72
CA HIS A 141 -0.50 -7.39 14.62
C HIS A 141 0.84 -6.64 14.49
N CYS A 142 0.97 -5.63 13.58
CA CYS A 142 2.23 -4.91 13.39
C CYS A 142 2.63 -4.17 14.67
N LYS A 143 1.69 -3.44 15.27
CA LYS A 143 1.92 -2.77 16.55
C LYS A 143 2.44 -3.76 17.59
N LYS A 144 1.75 -4.90 17.76
CA LYS A 144 2.13 -5.93 18.75
C LYS A 144 3.54 -6.44 18.57
N ILE A 145 3.96 -6.77 17.34
CA ILE A 145 5.30 -7.33 17.11
C ILE A 145 6.40 -6.27 17.22
N ILE A 146 6.14 -5.02 16.79
CA ILE A 146 7.14 -3.94 16.82
C ILE A 146 7.30 -3.34 18.20
N SER A 147 6.19 -3.06 18.93
CA SER A 147 6.24 -2.47 20.28
C SER A 147 6.50 -3.48 21.37
N ARG A 148 6.33 -4.79 21.09
CA ARG A 148 6.35 -5.87 22.09
C ARG A 148 5.31 -5.69 23.21
N GLU A 149 4.35 -4.78 23.03
CA GLU A 149 3.24 -4.58 23.95
C GLU A 149 2.10 -5.57 23.66
N SER A 150 1.46 -6.08 24.70
CA SER A 150 0.35 -7.05 24.55
C SER A 150 -1.02 -6.39 24.37
N ALA A 151 -1.15 -5.09 24.65
CA ALA A 151 -2.44 -4.40 24.64
C ALA A 151 -2.83 -3.92 23.24
N TYR A 152 -4.05 -4.29 22.81
CA TYR A 152 -4.65 -3.76 21.59
C TYR A 152 -5.31 -2.41 21.88
N ASP A 153 -5.01 -1.41 21.07
CA ASP A 153 -5.60 -0.08 21.19
C ASP A 153 -6.69 0.10 20.11
N TRP A 154 -7.87 -0.43 20.37
CA TRP A 154 -9.02 -0.35 19.46
C TRP A 154 -9.44 1.10 19.16
N ARG A 155 -9.19 2.02 20.11
CA ARG A 155 -9.48 3.45 19.90
C ARG A 155 -8.64 4.02 18.77
N LYS A 156 -7.37 3.67 18.69
CA LYS A 156 -6.47 4.12 17.60
C LYS A 156 -6.87 3.57 16.24
N ILE A 157 -7.50 2.40 16.18
CA ILE A 157 -8.03 1.85 14.93
C ILE A 157 -9.28 2.64 14.51
N VAL A 158 -10.27 2.70 15.39
CA VAL A 158 -11.59 3.30 15.10
C VAL A 158 -11.49 4.80 14.88
N LEU A 159 -10.65 5.50 15.66
CA LEU A 159 -10.44 6.95 15.55
C LEU A 159 -9.38 7.33 14.50
N ASN A 160 -8.84 6.37 13.75
CA ASN A 160 -7.97 6.68 12.63
C ASN A 160 -8.75 7.42 11.55
N ILE A 161 -8.24 8.56 11.10
CA ILE A 161 -8.92 9.42 10.12
C ILE A 161 -9.31 8.67 8.83
N ASN A 162 -8.48 7.73 8.39
CA ASN A 162 -8.76 6.94 7.20
C ASN A 162 -9.91 5.94 7.43
N MET A 163 -10.00 5.36 8.64
CA MET A 163 -11.15 4.50 9.02
C MET A 163 -12.45 5.31 9.12
N ILE A 164 -12.38 6.52 9.68
CA ILE A 164 -13.52 7.45 9.72
C ILE A 164 -13.95 7.80 8.28
N SER A 165 -13.00 8.11 7.39
CA SER A 165 -13.29 8.41 5.99
C SER A 165 -13.91 7.24 5.24
N ILE A 166 -13.47 6.02 5.52
CA ILE A 166 -14.07 4.78 4.99
C ILE A 166 -15.51 4.64 5.50
N ALA A 167 -15.73 4.83 6.81
CA ALA A 167 -17.08 4.76 7.38
C ALA A 167 -18.02 5.80 6.76
N ILE A 168 -17.57 7.06 6.61
CA ILE A 168 -18.31 8.11 5.91
C ILE A 168 -18.60 7.69 4.46
N GLY A 169 -17.58 7.22 3.73
CA GLY A 169 -17.73 6.75 2.35
C GLY A 169 -18.74 5.62 2.21
N ILE A 170 -18.69 4.62 3.10
CA ILE A 170 -19.66 3.52 3.13
C ILE A 170 -21.08 4.03 3.38
N VAL A 171 -21.26 4.95 4.34
CA VAL A 171 -22.58 5.54 4.62
C VAL A 171 -23.12 6.27 3.39
N LEU A 172 -22.32 7.13 2.76
CA LEU A 172 -22.70 7.83 1.53
C LEU A 172 -23.08 6.87 0.41
N PHE A 173 -22.29 5.82 0.21
CA PHE A 173 -22.55 4.79 -0.80
C PHE A 173 -23.85 4.01 -0.53
N LEU A 174 -24.07 3.54 0.71
CA LEU A 174 -25.28 2.78 1.07
C LEU A 174 -26.54 3.63 1.06
N THR A 175 -26.45 4.89 1.46
CA THR A 175 -27.56 5.85 1.40
C THR A 175 -27.78 6.44 0.00
N ARG A 176 -26.88 6.13 -0.95
CA ARG A 176 -26.90 6.64 -2.34
C ARG A 176 -26.86 8.18 -2.41
N ILE A 177 -26.21 8.79 -1.41
CA ILE A 177 -26.04 10.24 -1.36
C ILE A 177 -24.79 10.60 -2.18
N HIS A 178 -25.01 11.33 -3.29
CA HIS A 178 -23.93 11.94 -4.04
C HIS A 178 -23.64 13.34 -3.48
N LEU A 179 -22.35 13.60 -3.26
CA LEU A 179 -21.90 14.92 -2.82
C LEU A 179 -22.13 15.95 -3.94
N PRO A 180 -22.45 17.22 -3.59
CA PRO A 180 -22.49 18.31 -4.57
C PRO A 180 -21.21 18.35 -5.42
N GLU A 181 -21.37 18.77 -6.69
CA GLU A 181 -20.29 18.72 -7.68
C GLU A 181 -19.04 19.49 -7.22
N ASP A 182 -19.22 20.66 -6.60
CA ASP A 182 -18.12 21.48 -6.09
C ASP A 182 -17.32 20.74 -4.99
N ILE A 183 -18.02 20.04 -4.09
CA ILE A 183 -17.36 19.24 -3.03
C ILE A 183 -16.63 18.06 -3.66
N ASN A 184 -17.28 17.32 -4.55
CA ASN A 184 -16.69 16.15 -5.20
C ASN A 184 -15.47 16.54 -6.05
N SER A 185 -15.52 17.64 -6.78
CA SER A 185 -14.41 18.20 -7.56
C SER A 185 -13.25 18.63 -6.66
N THR A 186 -13.54 19.25 -5.52
CA THR A 186 -12.54 19.62 -4.52
C THR A 186 -11.84 18.39 -3.94
N LEU A 187 -12.62 17.38 -3.52
CA LEU A 187 -12.07 16.10 -3.03
C LEU A 187 -11.19 15.43 -4.09
N SER A 188 -11.63 15.46 -5.36
CA SER A 188 -10.87 14.89 -6.48
C SER A 188 -9.57 15.65 -6.73
N ALA A 189 -9.58 16.99 -6.68
CA ALA A 189 -8.38 17.81 -6.88
C ALA A 189 -7.35 17.61 -5.77
N VAL A 190 -7.80 17.64 -4.50
CA VAL A 190 -6.92 17.33 -3.35
C VAL A 190 -6.43 15.89 -3.41
N GLY A 191 -7.31 14.93 -3.71
CA GLY A 191 -6.97 13.52 -3.85
C GLY A 191 -5.93 13.26 -4.94
N GLY A 192 -5.95 14.03 -6.02
CA GLY A 192 -4.94 13.94 -7.11
C GLY A 192 -3.50 14.20 -6.66
N MET A 193 -3.30 14.85 -5.51
CA MET A 193 -1.98 15.08 -4.93
C MET A 193 -1.33 13.81 -4.34
N ILE A 194 -2.09 12.72 -4.13
CA ILE A 194 -1.59 11.55 -3.39
C ILE A 194 -0.33 10.95 -4.04
N GLY A 195 -0.33 10.75 -5.34
CA GLY A 195 0.82 10.20 -6.08
C GLY A 195 2.06 11.09 -5.97
N PRO A 196 2.01 12.33 -6.48
CA PRO A 196 3.13 13.26 -6.43
C PRO A 196 3.65 13.51 -5.02
N ALA A 197 2.77 13.85 -4.08
CA ALA A 197 3.19 14.19 -2.72
C ALA A 197 3.84 13.00 -2.00
N SER A 198 3.25 11.78 -2.08
CA SER A 198 3.82 10.58 -1.45
C SER A 198 5.18 10.21 -2.03
N MET A 199 5.38 10.38 -3.33
CA MET A 199 6.66 10.07 -3.98
C MET A 199 7.73 11.11 -3.63
N ILE A 200 7.40 12.39 -3.58
CA ILE A 200 8.30 13.45 -3.13
C ILE A 200 8.73 13.20 -1.68
N VAL A 201 7.80 12.88 -0.78
CA VAL A 201 8.10 12.49 0.61
C VAL A 201 9.10 11.34 0.65
N THR A 202 8.86 10.29 -0.14
CA THR A 202 9.75 9.13 -0.22
C THR A 202 11.15 9.53 -0.68
N GLY A 203 11.25 10.40 -1.68
CA GLY A 203 12.52 10.93 -2.20
C GLY A 203 13.27 11.76 -1.16
N MET A 204 12.57 12.63 -0.42
CA MET A 204 13.16 13.43 0.65
C MET A 204 13.74 12.54 1.75
N LEU A 205 13.02 11.49 2.15
CA LEU A 205 13.49 10.52 3.14
C LEU A 205 14.74 9.79 2.64
N PHE A 206 14.76 9.35 1.38
CA PHE A 206 15.92 8.69 0.79
C PHE A 206 17.17 9.57 0.80
N ALA A 207 17.04 10.87 0.58
CA ALA A 207 18.17 11.80 0.59
C ALA A 207 18.87 11.90 1.96
N GLY A 208 18.16 11.62 3.05
CA GLY A 208 18.71 11.60 4.42
C GLY A 208 19.44 10.31 4.82
N MET A 209 19.47 9.29 3.95
CA MET A 209 19.99 7.96 4.30
C MET A 209 21.43 7.73 3.84
N ASP A 210 22.15 6.87 4.58
CA ASP A 210 23.46 6.35 4.16
C ASP A 210 23.32 5.11 3.29
N PHE A 211 23.37 5.31 1.98
CA PHE A 211 23.25 4.23 0.99
C PHE A 211 24.34 3.16 1.11
N LYS A 212 25.56 3.49 1.54
CA LYS A 212 26.65 2.52 1.66
C LYS A 212 26.31 1.43 2.68
N GLN A 213 25.78 1.84 3.82
CA GLN A 213 25.36 0.90 4.88
C GLN A 213 24.16 0.05 4.43
N ILE A 214 23.19 0.67 3.75
CA ILE A 214 21.98 0.00 3.28
C ILE A 214 22.32 -1.13 2.29
N PHE A 215 23.13 -0.81 1.27
CA PHE A 215 23.46 -1.76 0.20
C PHE A 215 24.50 -2.82 0.61
N ALA A 216 25.19 -2.67 1.74
CA ALA A 216 26.15 -3.65 2.25
C ALA A 216 25.50 -4.87 2.92
N SER A 217 24.25 -4.77 3.35
CA SER A 217 23.59 -5.82 4.15
C SER A 217 22.97 -6.92 3.27
N LYS A 218 23.60 -8.10 3.25
CA LYS A 218 23.04 -9.30 2.57
C LYS A 218 21.63 -9.66 3.11
N ARG A 219 21.37 -9.39 4.38
CA ARG A 219 20.09 -9.70 5.03
C ARG A 219 18.96 -8.84 4.48
N VAL A 220 19.22 -7.56 4.16
CA VAL A 220 18.25 -6.68 3.49
C VAL A 220 17.82 -7.26 2.15
N TYR A 221 18.76 -7.78 1.35
CA TYR A 221 18.42 -8.40 0.05
C TYR A 221 17.61 -9.69 0.20
N PHE A 222 17.91 -10.49 1.22
CA PHE A 222 17.13 -11.69 1.51
C PHE A 222 15.68 -11.35 1.87
N VAL A 223 15.47 -10.39 2.78
CA VAL A 223 14.14 -9.89 3.15
C VAL A 223 13.40 -9.29 1.93
N THR A 224 14.13 -8.55 1.11
CA THR A 224 13.61 -7.98 -0.14
C THR A 224 13.15 -9.07 -1.12
N PHE A 225 13.93 -10.13 -1.27
CA PHE A 225 13.55 -11.29 -2.11
C PHE A 225 12.27 -11.95 -1.60
N LEU A 226 12.18 -12.20 -0.30
CA LEU A 226 10.95 -12.73 0.30
C LEU A 226 9.75 -11.81 0.05
N ARG A 227 9.93 -10.49 0.20
CA ARG A 227 8.88 -9.49 0.03
C ARG A 227 8.42 -9.35 -1.41
N LEU A 228 9.34 -9.24 -2.37
CA LEU A 228 9.02 -8.87 -3.76
C LEU A 228 8.80 -10.09 -4.68
N ILE A 229 9.25 -11.26 -4.28
CA ILE A 229 9.14 -12.48 -5.10
C ILE A 229 8.31 -13.55 -4.40
N VAL A 230 8.70 -13.98 -3.21
CA VAL A 230 8.06 -15.15 -2.56
C VAL A 230 6.63 -14.83 -2.14
N VAL A 231 6.40 -13.73 -1.43
CA VAL A 231 5.05 -13.34 -0.99
C VAL A 231 4.12 -13.09 -2.18
N PRO A 232 4.50 -12.33 -3.23
CA PRO A 232 3.71 -12.20 -4.45
C PRO A 232 3.41 -13.52 -5.17
N ALA A 233 4.39 -14.41 -5.27
CA ALA A 233 4.17 -15.72 -5.90
C ALA A 233 3.12 -16.55 -5.15
N ILE A 234 3.21 -16.59 -3.82
CA ILE A 234 2.20 -17.26 -2.98
C ILE A 234 0.84 -16.59 -3.13
N ALA A 235 0.77 -15.26 -3.11
CA ALA A 235 -0.48 -14.53 -3.31
C ALA A 235 -1.12 -14.84 -4.68
N LEU A 236 -0.32 -14.95 -5.74
CA LEU A 236 -0.79 -15.31 -7.08
C LEU A 236 -1.43 -16.71 -7.09
N VAL A 237 -0.76 -17.68 -6.45
CA VAL A 237 -1.28 -19.04 -6.30
C VAL A 237 -2.60 -19.05 -5.52
N LEU A 238 -2.66 -18.31 -4.38
CA LEU A 238 -3.87 -18.19 -3.59
C LEU A 238 -5.03 -17.59 -4.38
N ILE A 239 -4.79 -16.52 -5.12
CA ILE A 239 -5.81 -15.87 -5.95
C ILE A 239 -6.31 -16.83 -7.04
N LYS A 240 -5.40 -17.54 -7.71
CA LYS A 240 -5.77 -18.51 -8.75
C LYS A 240 -6.71 -19.60 -8.21
N PHE A 241 -6.36 -20.20 -7.09
CA PHE A 241 -7.14 -21.30 -6.50
C PHE A 241 -8.36 -20.85 -5.69
N SER A 242 -8.52 -19.55 -5.42
CA SER A 242 -9.70 -19.02 -4.73
C SER A 242 -10.95 -18.98 -5.58
N TYR A 243 -10.83 -19.05 -6.90
CA TYR A 243 -11.91 -18.86 -7.87
C TYR A 243 -12.67 -17.51 -7.72
N LEU A 244 -12.20 -16.57 -6.91
CA LEU A 244 -12.85 -15.27 -6.71
C LEU A 244 -12.90 -14.45 -8.00
N ALA A 245 -11.89 -14.59 -8.85
CA ALA A 245 -11.85 -13.92 -10.14
C ALA A 245 -12.98 -14.35 -11.08
N SER A 246 -13.50 -15.59 -10.98
CA SER A 246 -14.55 -16.11 -11.83
C SER A 246 -15.97 -15.75 -11.36
N LEU A 247 -16.13 -15.21 -10.16
CA LEU A 247 -17.44 -14.91 -9.58
C LEU A 247 -18.16 -13.73 -10.25
N SER A 248 -17.45 -12.87 -11.00
CA SER A 248 -18.01 -11.70 -11.68
C SER A 248 -17.23 -11.39 -12.95
N SER A 249 -17.86 -10.76 -13.93
CA SER A 249 -17.17 -10.23 -15.13
C SER A 249 -16.03 -9.26 -14.77
N ASN A 250 -16.17 -8.53 -13.68
CA ASN A 250 -15.15 -7.63 -13.13
C ASN A 250 -14.19 -8.31 -12.16
N GLY A 251 -14.42 -9.59 -11.82
CA GLY A 251 -13.63 -10.35 -10.85
C GLY A 251 -12.13 -10.34 -11.12
N PRO A 252 -11.67 -10.61 -12.37
CA PRO A 252 -10.24 -10.57 -12.68
C PRO A 252 -9.58 -9.21 -12.40
N LYS A 253 -10.27 -8.09 -12.74
CA LYS A 253 -9.77 -6.74 -12.47
C LYS A 253 -9.74 -6.43 -10.96
N ILE A 254 -10.76 -6.85 -10.21
CA ILE A 254 -10.82 -6.68 -8.76
C ILE A 254 -9.69 -7.46 -8.09
N MET A 255 -9.47 -8.70 -8.49
CA MET A 255 -8.37 -9.51 -7.94
C MET A 255 -7.00 -9.01 -8.38
N LEU A 256 -6.88 -8.39 -9.56
CA LEU A 256 -5.67 -7.66 -9.97
C LEU A 256 -5.39 -6.50 -9.00
N ILE A 257 -6.41 -5.74 -8.57
CA ILE A 257 -6.23 -4.65 -7.61
C ILE A 257 -5.74 -5.17 -6.25
N VAL A 258 -6.34 -6.25 -5.75
CA VAL A 258 -5.88 -6.92 -4.53
C VAL A 258 -4.42 -7.38 -4.68
N PHE A 259 -4.09 -7.98 -5.83
CA PHE A 259 -2.72 -8.41 -6.12
C PHE A 259 -1.74 -7.24 -6.23
N LEU A 260 -2.12 -6.16 -6.94
CA LEU A 260 -1.34 -4.92 -7.02
C LEU A 260 -1.02 -4.36 -5.63
N ALA A 261 -2.00 -4.37 -4.72
CA ALA A 261 -1.77 -3.92 -3.35
C ALA A 261 -0.74 -4.80 -2.61
N ILE A 262 -0.79 -6.12 -2.81
CA ILE A 262 0.13 -7.07 -2.19
C ILE A 262 1.56 -6.90 -2.73
N ILE A 263 1.75 -6.72 -4.03
CA ILE A 263 3.07 -6.68 -4.67
C ILE A 263 3.81 -5.34 -4.51
N THR A 264 3.19 -4.31 -3.91
CA THR A 264 3.89 -3.06 -3.58
C THR A 264 5.05 -3.31 -2.61
N PRO A 265 6.09 -2.45 -2.56
CA PRO A 265 7.23 -2.62 -1.65
C PRO A 265 6.83 -2.66 -0.18
N SER A 266 7.79 -2.82 0.72
CA SER A 266 7.58 -2.79 2.17
C SER A 266 6.92 -1.47 2.60
N ALA A 267 6.01 -1.54 3.58
CA ALA A 267 5.28 -0.38 4.06
C ALA A 267 6.20 0.62 4.79
N SER A 268 6.12 1.89 4.42
CA SER A 268 6.77 2.98 5.17
C SER A 268 6.23 3.10 6.61
N THR A 269 5.01 2.66 6.84
CA THR A 269 4.39 2.61 8.18
C THR A 269 5.16 1.70 9.15
N VAL A 270 5.82 0.63 8.66
CA VAL A 270 6.69 -0.21 9.51
C VAL A 270 7.86 0.60 10.06
N THR A 271 8.52 1.38 9.21
CA THR A 271 9.60 2.31 9.62
C THR A 271 9.10 3.31 10.67
N GLN A 272 7.93 3.92 10.42
CA GLN A 272 7.33 4.87 11.34
C GLN A 272 6.98 4.23 12.70
N MET A 273 6.44 3.01 12.69
CA MET A 273 6.17 2.27 13.93
C MET A 273 7.45 1.94 14.68
N CYS A 274 8.53 1.53 13.99
CA CYS A 274 9.83 1.32 14.61
C CYS A 274 10.34 2.59 15.29
N GLN A 275 10.19 3.77 14.67
CA GLN A 275 10.55 5.05 15.26
C GLN A 275 9.74 5.37 16.53
N VAL A 276 8.42 5.18 16.47
CA VAL A 276 7.53 5.51 17.59
C VAL A 276 7.73 4.57 18.79
N TYR A 277 7.97 3.29 18.52
CA TYR A 277 8.06 2.27 19.56
C TYR A 277 9.51 1.87 19.92
N GLY A 278 10.51 2.61 19.41
CA GLY A 278 11.92 2.41 19.80
C GLY A 278 12.55 1.13 19.25
N ASN A 279 12.07 0.62 18.11
CA ASN A 279 12.67 -0.52 17.41
C ASN A 279 13.61 -0.02 16.29
N ASP A 280 14.31 -0.91 15.59
CA ASP A 280 15.30 -0.57 14.56
C ASP A 280 14.69 0.05 13.31
N SER A 281 14.45 1.36 13.38
CA SER A 281 13.90 2.15 12.29
C SER A 281 14.86 2.34 11.12
N GLN A 282 16.18 2.31 11.38
CA GLN A 282 17.18 2.41 10.33
C GLN A 282 17.17 1.17 9.44
N TYR A 283 17.09 0.00 10.06
CA TYR A 283 16.99 -1.27 9.35
C TYR A 283 15.66 -1.39 8.57
N ALA A 284 14.52 -1.00 9.20
CA ALA A 284 13.23 -0.95 8.51
C ALA A 284 13.25 -0.01 7.29
N SER A 285 13.88 1.15 7.42
CA SER A 285 14.10 2.10 6.33
C SER A 285 14.95 1.51 5.21
N ALA A 286 16.03 0.80 5.55
CA ALA A 286 16.89 0.15 4.56
C ALA A 286 16.10 -0.86 3.71
N ILE A 287 15.28 -1.70 4.35
CA ILE A 287 14.39 -2.65 3.65
C ILE A 287 13.38 -1.90 2.77
N ASN A 288 12.76 -0.84 3.29
CA ASN A 288 11.80 -0.05 2.52
C ASN A 288 12.43 0.55 1.26
N VAL A 289 13.62 1.15 1.36
CA VAL A 289 14.37 1.72 0.23
C VAL A 289 14.68 0.66 -0.82
N VAL A 290 15.30 -0.45 -0.41
CA VAL A 290 15.72 -1.50 -1.36
C VAL A 290 14.51 -2.14 -2.03
N THR A 291 13.44 -2.43 -1.27
CA THR A 291 12.20 -2.96 -1.84
C THR A 291 11.54 -1.97 -2.79
N THR A 292 11.55 -0.67 -2.48
CA THR A 292 10.99 0.36 -3.37
C THR A 292 11.76 0.46 -4.67
N LEU A 293 13.09 0.50 -4.61
CA LEU A 293 13.94 0.55 -5.80
C LEU A 293 13.75 -0.68 -6.71
N LEU A 294 13.71 -1.89 -6.13
CA LEU A 294 13.57 -3.11 -6.91
C LEU A 294 12.13 -3.38 -7.38
N ALA A 295 11.13 -2.73 -6.77
CA ALA A 295 9.74 -2.80 -7.20
C ALA A 295 9.52 -2.28 -8.63
N ILE A 296 10.39 -1.40 -9.15
CA ILE A 296 10.35 -0.94 -10.54
C ILE A 296 10.31 -2.13 -11.52
N ILE A 297 11.12 -3.14 -11.23
CA ILE A 297 11.26 -4.31 -12.11
C ILE A 297 10.28 -5.40 -11.68
N THR A 298 10.16 -5.65 -10.37
CA THR A 298 9.41 -6.80 -9.87
C THR A 298 7.90 -6.64 -10.01
N MET A 299 7.35 -5.44 -9.82
CA MET A 299 5.90 -5.23 -9.96
C MET A 299 5.39 -5.49 -11.39
N PRO A 300 5.99 -4.94 -12.47
CA PRO A 300 5.56 -5.26 -13.83
C PRO A 300 5.68 -6.75 -14.17
N LEU A 301 6.74 -7.42 -13.69
CA LEU A 301 6.93 -8.86 -13.91
C LEU A 301 5.83 -9.67 -13.21
N MET A 302 5.49 -9.32 -11.97
CA MET A 302 4.42 -10.00 -11.22
C MET A 302 3.05 -9.76 -11.83
N VAL A 303 2.77 -8.56 -12.35
CA VAL A 303 1.52 -8.29 -13.09
C VAL A 303 1.46 -9.08 -14.39
N MET A 304 2.57 -9.20 -15.11
CA MET A 304 2.63 -10.04 -16.31
C MET A 304 2.32 -11.51 -15.98
N LEU A 305 2.90 -12.04 -14.89
CA LEU A 305 2.58 -13.39 -14.41
C LEU A 305 1.11 -13.54 -14.02
N PHE A 306 0.52 -12.53 -13.36
CA PHE A 306 -0.90 -12.52 -13.03
C PHE A 306 -1.75 -12.63 -14.30
N GLN A 307 -1.48 -11.83 -15.33
CA GLN A 307 -2.23 -11.81 -16.59
C GLN A 307 -2.14 -13.13 -17.40
N ILE A 308 -1.04 -13.86 -17.24
CA ILE A 308 -0.86 -15.19 -17.88
C ILE A 308 -1.60 -16.27 -17.09
N THR A 309 -1.76 -16.07 -15.79
CA THR A 309 -2.22 -17.11 -14.85
C THR A 309 -3.72 -17.07 -14.61
N ILE A 310 -4.30 -15.86 -14.62
CA ILE A 310 -5.70 -15.53 -14.31
C ILE A 310 -6.35 -14.84 -15.49
#